data_907bcba11ce56eb78f46b14a8213dbd2
#
_entry.id   907bcba11ce56eb78f46b14a8213dbd2
#
_cell.length_a   1.000
_cell.length_b   1.000
_cell.length_c   1.000
_cell.angle_alpha   90.00
_cell.angle_beta   90.00
_cell.angle_gamma   90.00
#
_symmetry.space_group_name_H-M   'P 1'
#
loop_
_entity.id
_entity.type
_entity.pdbx_description
1 polymer ?
#
loop_
_entity_poly.entity_id
_entity_poly.type
_entity_poly.pdbx_seq_one_letter_code
_entity_poly.pdbx_strand_id
1 'polypeptide(L)'
;RLSCRTSRARPAGRARRRRVFGPASMLFYARPLNLVRGEGVWLIGADGTRYLDAYNNVTSVGHCHPRVVAAVSRQMATLNTHSRYLCEIVYTYAEKLLATLPREVSNIVLTCTGSESVDLSLRIARAVTGGTGFIVTENAFHGNTLAVTEISPSSASAEPRNPNVFLVPAPDTYRTEPEEVGPLFAANVRKAISAMKKKKIRFAGLVADSIFSSDGIYPGEPGFMA
;
A
#
# COMPACT_ATOMS: atom_id res chain seq x y z
N ARG A 1 33.63 2.55 11.90
CA ARG A 1 33.09 3.91 12.18
C ARG A 1 33.03 4.67 10.85
N LEU A 2 31.88 4.69 10.19
CA LEU A 2 31.62 5.58 9.05
C LEU A 2 31.44 6.99 9.59
N SER A 3 32.41 7.86 9.37
CA SER A 3 32.30 9.26 9.73
C SER A 3 31.31 9.95 8.79
N CYS A 4 30.14 10.26 9.30
CA CYS A 4 29.15 11.11 8.60
C CYS A 4 29.71 12.54 8.57
N ARG A 5 30.36 12.93 7.47
CA ARG A 5 30.74 14.34 7.25
C ARG A 5 29.48 15.15 6.98
N THR A 6 29.18 16.08 7.87
CA THR A 6 28.16 17.10 7.68
C THR A 6 28.46 17.92 6.41
N SER A 7 27.67 17.73 5.37
CA SER A 7 27.74 18.57 4.18
C SER A 7 26.38 19.21 3.91
N ARG A 8 26.38 20.56 3.82
CA ARG A 8 25.27 21.36 3.34
C ARG A 8 24.63 20.70 2.11
N ALA A 9 23.29 20.68 2.03
CA ALA A 9 22.56 20.13 0.89
C ALA A 9 23.04 20.76 -0.42
N ARG A 10 23.86 20.03 -1.16
CA ARG A 10 24.54 20.52 -2.36
C ARG A 10 23.67 20.28 -3.60
N PRO A 11 23.73 21.18 -4.61
CA PRO A 11 23.25 20.90 -5.97
C PRO A 11 23.72 19.55 -6.51
N ALA A 12 24.90 19.09 -6.06
CA ALA A 12 25.47 17.77 -6.30
C ALA A 12 24.55 16.58 -5.94
N GLY A 13 23.65 16.70 -4.95
CA GLY A 13 22.75 15.60 -4.53
C GLY A 13 21.69 15.28 -5.58
N ARG A 14 21.04 16.29 -6.16
CA ARG A 14 20.05 16.09 -7.26
C ARG A 14 20.69 15.52 -8.50
N ALA A 15 21.83 16.06 -8.93
CA ALA A 15 22.57 15.58 -10.09
C ALA A 15 23.03 14.12 -9.90
N ARG A 16 23.57 13.80 -8.72
CA ARG A 16 23.99 12.44 -8.37
C ARG A 16 22.80 11.47 -8.37
N ARG A 17 21.65 11.86 -7.76
CA ARG A 17 20.43 11.04 -7.75
C ARG A 17 19.94 10.78 -9.17
N ARG A 18 19.83 11.83 -10.01
CA ARG A 18 19.38 11.70 -11.41
C ARG A 18 20.29 10.79 -12.22
N ARG A 19 21.61 10.87 -12.00
CA ARG A 19 22.59 10.00 -12.66
C ARG A 19 22.44 8.54 -12.25
N VAL A 20 22.17 8.27 -10.97
CA VAL A 20 22.15 6.90 -10.40
C VAL A 20 20.77 6.24 -10.58
N PHE A 21 19.69 6.99 -10.34
CA PHE A 21 18.30 6.47 -10.39
C PHE A 21 17.54 6.84 -11.67
N GLY A 22 18.14 7.64 -12.55
CA GLY A 22 17.50 8.11 -13.77
C GLY A 22 16.48 9.24 -13.57
N PRO A 23 15.93 9.77 -14.68
CA PRO A 23 15.01 10.92 -14.63
C PRO A 23 13.61 10.56 -14.10
N ALA A 24 13.20 9.30 -14.20
CA ALA A 24 11.88 8.83 -13.75
C ALA A 24 11.75 8.77 -12.21
N SER A 25 12.87 8.78 -11.46
CA SER A 25 12.85 8.81 -10.00
C SER A 25 12.55 10.21 -9.48
N MET A 26 11.28 10.52 -9.29
CA MET A 26 10.80 11.83 -8.85
C MET A 26 11.14 12.12 -7.39
N LEU A 27 11.22 13.41 -7.08
CA LEU A 27 11.27 13.97 -5.73
C LEU A 27 10.00 14.81 -5.52
N PHE A 28 9.35 14.64 -4.37
CA PHE A 28 8.05 15.30 -4.10
C PHE A 28 8.15 16.78 -3.80
N TYR A 29 9.31 17.26 -3.35
CA TYR A 29 9.47 18.65 -2.88
C TYR A 29 10.26 19.49 -3.87
N ALA A 30 9.85 20.74 -4.07
CA ALA A 30 10.59 21.72 -4.87
C ALA A 30 12.03 21.93 -4.33
N ARG A 31 12.17 21.92 -3.00
CA ARG A 31 13.45 21.89 -2.28
C ARG A 31 13.64 20.52 -1.65
N PRO A 32 14.37 19.60 -2.29
CA PRO A 32 14.56 18.25 -1.77
C PRO A 32 15.24 18.26 -0.40
N LEU A 33 14.70 17.47 0.51
CA LEU A 33 15.25 17.28 1.85
C LEU A 33 16.39 16.28 1.79
N ASN A 34 17.50 16.58 2.48
CA ASN A 34 18.59 15.64 2.70
C ASN A 34 18.52 15.14 4.15
N LEU A 35 17.79 14.05 4.34
CA LEU A 35 17.54 13.47 5.65
C LEU A 35 18.69 12.54 6.03
N VAL A 36 19.15 12.63 7.29
CA VAL A 36 20.27 11.87 7.82
C VAL A 36 19.93 11.06 9.07
N ARG A 37 18.83 11.37 9.75
CA ARG A 37 18.36 10.65 10.94
C ARG A 37 16.85 10.74 11.09
N GLY A 38 16.27 9.72 11.70
CA GLY A 38 14.89 9.70 12.17
C GLY A 38 14.83 9.30 13.64
N GLU A 39 13.89 9.88 14.42
CA GLU A 39 13.71 9.59 15.84
C GLU A 39 12.25 9.84 16.23
N GLY A 40 11.53 8.78 16.60
CA GLY A 40 10.10 8.88 16.87
C GLY A 40 9.34 9.47 15.68
N VAL A 41 8.71 10.60 15.86
CA VAL A 41 7.95 11.31 14.81
C VAL A 41 8.79 12.36 14.05
N TRP A 42 10.10 12.44 14.31
CA TRP A 42 10.96 13.47 13.76
C TRP A 42 11.94 12.93 12.73
N LEU A 43 12.05 13.67 11.62
CA LEU A 43 13.11 13.52 10.63
C LEU A 43 14.11 14.68 10.81
N ILE A 44 15.39 14.38 10.70
CA ILE A 44 16.47 15.35 10.88
C ILE A 44 17.26 15.49 9.58
N GLY A 45 17.31 16.72 9.07
CA GLY A 45 18.08 17.09 7.90
C GLY A 45 19.59 17.13 8.18
N ALA A 46 20.38 17.08 7.11
CA ALA A 46 21.85 17.21 7.20
C ALA A 46 22.32 18.57 7.71
N ASP A 47 21.45 19.55 7.69
CA ASP A 47 21.64 20.91 8.23
C ASP A 47 21.18 21.05 9.69
N GLY A 48 20.71 19.96 10.30
CA GLY A 48 20.16 19.95 11.65
C GLY A 48 18.69 20.33 11.77
N THR A 49 18.05 20.73 10.68
CA THR A 49 16.61 21.08 10.68
C THR A 49 15.77 19.86 11.06
N ARG A 50 14.83 20.05 11.97
CA ARG A 50 13.85 19.01 12.37
C ARG A 50 12.55 19.19 11.61
N TYR A 51 12.05 18.10 11.06
CA TYR A 51 10.77 18.02 10.36
C TYR A 51 9.85 17.04 11.09
N LEU A 52 8.63 17.47 11.42
CA LEU A 52 7.59 16.56 11.87
C LEU A 52 7.19 15.69 10.69
N ASP A 53 7.32 14.38 10.85
CA ASP A 53 6.94 13.43 9.80
C ASP A 53 5.43 13.15 9.87
N ALA A 54 4.69 13.82 9.02
CA ALA A 54 3.26 13.59 8.82
C ALA A 54 2.96 12.83 7.52
N TYR A 55 3.98 12.20 6.91
CA TYR A 55 3.84 11.52 5.62
C TYR A 55 4.21 10.03 5.64
N ASN A 56 5.32 9.66 6.30
CA ASN A 56 5.82 8.28 6.24
C ASN A 56 4.97 7.32 7.09
N ASN A 57 4.19 6.49 6.43
CA ASN A 57 3.37 5.44 7.04
C ASN A 57 4.11 4.12 7.28
N VAL A 58 5.32 3.94 6.72
CA VAL A 58 6.12 2.71 6.85
C VAL A 58 6.60 2.50 8.29
N THR A 59 6.87 3.58 9.01
CA THR A 59 7.32 3.56 10.41
C THR A 59 6.15 3.74 11.37
N SER A 60 5.18 2.83 11.36
CA SER A 60 3.91 2.92 12.10
C SER A 60 4.05 3.24 13.59
N VAL A 61 5.19 2.89 14.22
CA VAL A 61 5.50 3.17 15.63
C VAL A 61 6.61 4.22 15.78
N GLY A 62 6.90 4.97 14.72
CA GLY A 62 7.94 5.99 14.66
C GLY A 62 9.32 5.46 14.24
N HIS A 63 10.17 6.42 13.83
CA HIS A 63 11.51 6.13 13.36
C HIS A 63 12.40 5.57 14.48
N CYS A 64 13.18 4.54 14.15
CA CYS A 64 14.19 3.93 15.02
C CYS A 64 13.64 3.49 16.38
N HIS A 65 12.40 2.99 16.43
CA HIS A 65 11.80 2.54 17.68
C HIS A 65 12.68 1.48 18.37
N PRO A 66 13.12 1.69 19.62
CA PRO A 66 14.19 0.88 20.22
C PRO A 66 13.85 -0.60 20.35
N ARG A 67 12.59 -0.93 20.66
CA ARG A 67 12.14 -2.34 20.73
C ARG A 67 12.17 -3.02 19.36
N VAL A 68 11.80 -2.31 18.30
CA VAL A 68 11.82 -2.85 16.92
C VAL A 68 13.27 -3.07 16.50
N VAL A 69 14.13 -2.06 16.68
CA VAL A 69 15.57 -2.16 16.36
C VAL A 69 16.22 -3.34 17.10
N ALA A 70 15.97 -3.48 18.40
CA ALA A 70 16.51 -4.57 19.20
C ALA A 70 16.01 -5.96 18.75
N ALA A 71 14.71 -6.07 18.41
CA ALA A 71 14.12 -7.33 17.94
C ALA A 71 14.70 -7.76 16.60
N VAL A 72 14.77 -6.83 15.63
CA VAL A 72 15.35 -7.08 14.32
C VAL A 72 16.83 -7.46 14.43
N SER A 73 17.62 -6.72 15.22
CA SER A 73 19.05 -7.00 15.41
C SER A 73 19.29 -8.38 16.01
N ARG A 74 18.50 -8.78 17.00
CA ARG A 74 18.61 -10.14 17.60
C ARG A 74 18.27 -11.21 16.57
N GLN A 75 17.19 -11.06 15.83
CA GLN A 75 16.79 -12.05 14.85
C GLN A 75 17.80 -12.18 13.71
N MET A 76 18.33 -11.07 13.21
CA MET A 76 19.35 -11.06 12.18
C MET A 76 20.66 -11.72 12.64
N ALA A 77 20.99 -11.62 13.93
CA ALA A 77 22.15 -12.31 14.51
C ALA A 77 21.91 -13.80 14.79
N THR A 78 20.65 -14.26 14.81
CA THR A 78 20.28 -15.64 15.13
C THR A 78 20.03 -16.48 13.90
N LEU A 79 19.10 -16.06 13.06
CA LEU A 79 18.68 -16.80 11.86
C LEU A 79 17.94 -15.86 10.91
N ASN A 80 18.38 -15.88 9.65
CA ASN A 80 17.68 -15.25 8.52
C ASN A 80 17.48 -16.29 7.42
N THR A 81 16.27 -16.79 7.28
CA THR A 81 15.94 -17.86 6.32
C THR A 81 14.58 -17.60 5.67
N HIS A 82 14.23 -18.45 4.71
CA HIS A 82 12.95 -18.37 3.99
C HIS A 82 11.89 -19.31 4.60
N SER A 83 10.65 -19.15 4.16
CA SER A 83 9.45 -19.84 4.69
C SER A 83 9.38 -21.37 4.41
N ARG A 84 10.38 -21.96 3.78
CA ARG A 84 10.43 -23.42 3.53
C ARG A 84 10.94 -24.24 4.72
N TYR A 85 11.41 -23.55 5.76
CA TYR A 85 11.82 -24.17 7.03
C TYR A 85 10.80 -23.83 8.12
N LEU A 86 10.66 -24.73 9.10
CA LEU A 86 9.87 -24.46 10.29
C LEU A 86 10.56 -23.36 11.11
N CYS A 87 9.81 -22.32 11.49
CA CYS A 87 10.34 -21.17 12.21
C CYS A 87 9.27 -20.59 13.16
N GLU A 88 9.43 -20.82 14.45
CA GLU A 88 8.46 -20.45 15.49
C GLU A 88 8.10 -18.95 15.50
N ILE A 89 9.05 -18.07 15.25
CA ILE A 89 8.79 -16.63 15.25
C ILE A 89 7.81 -16.22 14.15
N VAL A 90 7.84 -16.93 13.01
CA VAL A 90 6.94 -16.70 11.88
C VAL A 90 5.53 -17.15 12.24
N TYR A 91 5.39 -18.31 12.87
CA TYR A 91 4.08 -18.84 13.28
C TYR A 91 3.46 -17.97 14.39
N THR A 92 4.24 -17.63 15.40
CA THR A 92 3.80 -16.73 16.47
C THR A 92 3.31 -15.37 15.91
N TYR A 93 3.98 -14.82 14.90
CA TYR A 93 3.54 -13.61 14.23
C TYR A 93 2.23 -13.82 13.45
N ALA A 94 2.16 -14.89 12.67
CA ALA A 94 0.98 -15.22 11.86
C ALA A 94 -0.26 -15.43 12.74
N GLU A 95 -0.14 -16.21 13.81
CA GLU A 95 -1.22 -16.44 14.78
C GLU A 95 -1.71 -15.15 15.45
N LYS A 96 -0.78 -14.29 15.89
CA LYS A 96 -1.15 -12.99 16.47
C LYS A 96 -1.86 -12.08 15.47
N LEU A 97 -1.43 -12.08 14.20
CA LEU A 97 -2.07 -11.29 13.16
C LEU A 97 -3.45 -11.84 12.81
N LEU A 98 -3.58 -13.16 12.62
CA LEU A 98 -4.87 -13.81 12.36
C LEU A 98 -5.88 -13.59 13.49
N ALA A 99 -5.44 -13.55 14.74
CA ALA A 99 -6.30 -13.25 15.88
C ALA A 99 -6.94 -11.85 15.87
N THR A 100 -6.43 -10.93 15.04
CA THR A 100 -7.00 -9.58 14.86
C THR A 100 -7.99 -9.51 13.71
N LEU A 101 -8.16 -10.59 12.96
CA LEU A 101 -8.99 -10.65 11.76
C LEU A 101 -10.28 -11.46 12.01
N PRO A 102 -11.32 -11.31 11.19
CA PRO A 102 -12.50 -12.16 11.25
C PRO A 102 -12.13 -13.64 11.12
N ARG A 103 -12.92 -14.51 11.77
CA ARG A 103 -12.65 -15.98 11.82
C ARG A 103 -12.62 -16.66 10.46
N GLU A 104 -13.27 -16.06 9.46
CA GLU A 104 -13.29 -16.51 8.08
C GLU A 104 -11.92 -16.42 7.43
N VAL A 105 -11.06 -15.50 7.92
CA VAL A 105 -9.66 -15.36 7.50
C VAL A 105 -8.79 -16.25 8.37
N SER A 106 -8.59 -17.49 7.95
CA SER A 106 -7.89 -18.52 8.73
C SER A 106 -6.46 -18.81 8.28
N ASN A 107 -6.03 -18.26 7.15
CA ASN A 107 -4.72 -18.49 6.57
C ASN A 107 -4.05 -17.18 6.16
N ILE A 108 -2.71 -17.15 6.17
CA ILE A 108 -1.92 -16.01 5.76
C ILE A 108 -0.80 -16.43 4.82
N VAL A 109 -0.54 -15.60 3.83
CA VAL A 109 0.64 -15.69 2.96
C VAL A 109 1.46 -14.42 3.14
N LEU A 110 2.73 -14.58 3.48
CA LEU A 110 3.68 -13.48 3.60
C LEU A 110 4.42 -13.28 2.27
N THR A 111 4.53 -12.04 1.85
CA THR A 111 5.22 -11.61 0.61
C THR A 111 6.25 -10.53 0.93
N CYS A 112 7.10 -10.19 -0.03
CA CYS A 112 8.12 -9.17 0.16
C CYS A 112 7.59 -7.74 -0.03
N THR A 113 6.46 -7.57 -0.74
CA THR A 113 5.88 -6.25 -1.02
C THR A 113 4.35 -6.31 -1.07
N GLY A 114 3.69 -5.15 -0.87
CA GLY A 114 2.26 -5.02 -1.10
C GLY A 114 1.85 -5.31 -2.55
N SER A 115 2.69 -4.94 -3.52
CA SER A 115 2.44 -5.25 -4.94
C SER A 115 2.38 -6.74 -5.20
N GLU A 116 3.26 -7.54 -4.60
CA GLU A 116 3.21 -9.01 -4.69
C GLU A 116 1.98 -9.58 -3.98
N SER A 117 1.60 -9.04 -2.83
CA SER A 117 0.41 -9.47 -2.10
C SER A 117 -0.85 -9.27 -2.93
N VAL A 118 -1.00 -8.10 -3.54
CA VAL A 118 -2.16 -7.80 -4.39
C VAL A 118 -2.13 -8.65 -5.67
N ASP A 119 -0.98 -8.81 -6.33
CA ASP A 119 -0.83 -9.68 -7.51
C ASP A 119 -1.27 -11.11 -7.20
N LEU A 120 -0.79 -11.67 -6.07
CA LEU A 120 -1.20 -13.00 -5.62
C LEU A 120 -2.70 -13.07 -5.31
N SER A 121 -3.27 -12.03 -4.70
CA SER A 121 -4.71 -11.95 -4.41
C SER A 121 -5.55 -11.99 -5.69
N LEU A 122 -5.14 -11.25 -6.74
CA LEU A 122 -5.80 -11.30 -8.05
C LEU A 122 -5.75 -12.71 -8.67
N ARG A 123 -4.61 -13.39 -8.56
CA ARG A 123 -4.45 -14.77 -9.05
C ARG A 123 -5.35 -15.74 -8.31
N ILE A 124 -5.41 -15.63 -6.98
CA ILE A 124 -6.29 -16.48 -6.14
C ILE A 124 -7.75 -16.21 -6.49
N ALA A 125 -8.16 -14.94 -6.57
CA ALA A 125 -9.53 -14.57 -6.91
C ALA A 125 -9.94 -15.14 -8.28
N ARG A 126 -9.09 -15.04 -9.29
CA ARG A 126 -9.33 -15.62 -10.62
C ARG A 126 -9.45 -17.15 -10.56
N ALA A 127 -8.58 -17.82 -9.81
CA ALA A 127 -8.59 -19.28 -9.69
C ALA A 127 -9.85 -19.80 -8.98
N VAL A 128 -10.27 -19.12 -7.92
CA VAL A 128 -11.44 -19.53 -7.12
C VAL A 128 -12.76 -19.21 -7.84
N THR A 129 -12.86 -18.04 -8.47
CA THR A 129 -14.11 -17.58 -9.08
C THR A 129 -14.24 -18.01 -10.55
N GLY A 130 -13.14 -18.29 -11.24
CA GLY A 130 -13.09 -18.40 -12.70
C GLY A 130 -13.41 -17.06 -13.39
N GLY A 131 -13.43 -15.96 -12.65
CA GLY A 131 -13.71 -14.63 -13.16
C GLY A 131 -12.46 -13.88 -13.58
N THR A 132 -12.64 -12.83 -14.41
CA THR A 132 -11.56 -11.95 -14.85
C THR A 132 -11.87 -10.48 -14.58
N GLY A 133 -13.12 -10.17 -14.18
CA GLY A 133 -13.60 -8.81 -13.93
C GLY A 133 -13.27 -8.34 -12.52
N PHE A 134 -12.60 -7.22 -12.40
CA PHE A 134 -12.34 -6.57 -11.11
C PHE A 134 -12.99 -5.19 -11.04
N ILE A 135 -13.40 -4.81 -9.84
CA ILE A 135 -13.89 -3.47 -9.53
C ILE A 135 -12.88 -2.79 -8.62
N VAL A 136 -12.56 -1.53 -8.88
CA VAL A 136 -11.70 -0.69 -8.05
C VAL A 136 -12.27 0.74 -8.01
N THR A 137 -11.83 1.55 -7.07
CA THR A 137 -12.18 2.97 -7.03
C THR A 137 -11.40 3.78 -8.06
N GLU A 138 -11.95 4.94 -8.45
CA GLU A 138 -11.45 5.75 -9.59
C GLU A 138 -10.03 6.26 -9.42
N ASN A 139 -9.58 6.47 -8.19
CA ASN A 139 -8.23 6.96 -7.87
C ASN A 139 -7.39 5.93 -7.09
N ALA A 140 -7.77 4.65 -7.13
CA ALA A 140 -7.06 3.60 -6.42
C ALA A 140 -5.60 3.46 -6.85
N PHE A 141 -4.74 3.13 -5.87
CA PHE A 141 -3.38 2.70 -6.09
C PHE A 141 -3.11 1.43 -5.27
N HIS A 142 -2.81 0.34 -5.92
CA HIS A 142 -2.63 -0.96 -5.27
C HIS A 142 -1.22 -1.54 -5.43
N GLY A 143 -0.37 -0.94 -6.26
CA GLY A 143 1.02 -1.37 -6.44
C GLY A 143 1.55 -1.24 -7.87
N ASN A 144 2.72 -1.84 -8.11
CA ASN A 144 3.54 -1.59 -9.30
C ASN A 144 3.84 -2.82 -10.16
N THR A 145 3.31 -4.02 -9.86
CA THR A 145 3.46 -5.15 -10.79
C THR A 145 2.55 -4.92 -12.00
N LEU A 146 2.82 -5.57 -13.12
CA LEU A 146 2.05 -5.38 -14.35
C LEU A 146 0.54 -5.59 -14.11
N ALA A 147 0.16 -6.70 -13.49
CA ALA A 147 -1.24 -7.00 -13.20
C ALA A 147 -1.87 -6.01 -12.20
N VAL A 148 -1.09 -5.49 -11.27
CA VAL A 148 -1.58 -4.54 -10.24
C VAL A 148 -1.67 -3.12 -10.77
N THR A 149 -0.83 -2.71 -11.73
CA THR A 149 -0.98 -1.41 -12.41
C THR A 149 -2.27 -1.33 -13.22
N GLU A 150 -2.75 -2.46 -13.78
CA GLU A 150 -4.04 -2.52 -14.47
C GLU A 150 -5.24 -2.15 -13.58
N ILE A 151 -5.12 -2.39 -12.27
CA ILE A 151 -6.14 -2.06 -11.25
C ILE A 151 -5.76 -0.84 -10.40
N SER A 152 -4.76 -0.08 -10.81
CA SER A 152 -4.28 1.13 -10.11
C SER A 152 -4.48 2.37 -10.99
N PRO A 153 -5.70 2.87 -11.13
CA PRO A 153 -6.02 3.96 -12.06
C PRO A 153 -5.28 5.28 -11.76
N SER A 154 -4.82 5.51 -10.54
CA SER A 154 -3.97 6.66 -10.21
C SER A 154 -2.52 6.51 -10.66
N SER A 155 -2.10 5.33 -11.10
CA SER A 155 -0.77 5.14 -11.68
C SER A 155 -0.68 5.84 -13.03
N ALA A 156 0.41 6.59 -13.25
CA ALA A 156 0.73 7.16 -14.56
C ALA A 156 1.22 6.03 -15.49
N SER A 157 0.33 5.14 -15.90
CA SER A 157 0.64 4.10 -16.87
C SER A 157 0.35 4.61 -18.28
N ALA A 158 1.31 4.40 -19.20
CA ALA A 158 1.10 4.61 -20.63
C ALA A 158 0.30 3.46 -21.27
N GLU A 159 0.08 2.38 -20.53
CA GLU A 159 -0.62 1.19 -21.02
C GLU A 159 -2.14 1.43 -21.07
N PRO A 160 -2.84 0.86 -22.05
CA PRO A 160 -4.30 0.89 -22.11
C PRO A 160 -4.88 0.21 -20.87
N ARG A 161 -5.96 0.77 -20.32
CA ARG A 161 -6.66 0.14 -19.18
C ARG A 161 -7.19 -1.23 -19.59
N ASN A 162 -7.03 -2.21 -18.69
CA ASN A 162 -7.60 -3.53 -18.86
C ASN A 162 -9.14 -3.42 -19.00
N PRO A 163 -9.75 -3.92 -20.09
CA PRO A 163 -11.19 -3.82 -20.32
C PRO A 163 -12.04 -4.58 -19.30
N ASN A 164 -11.42 -5.47 -18.52
CA ASN A 164 -12.08 -6.22 -17.46
C ASN A 164 -12.01 -5.49 -16.09
N VAL A 165 -11.42 -4.30 -16.02
CA VAL A 165 -11.38 -3.48 -14.80
C VAL A 165 -12.43 -2.38 -14.89
N PHE A 166 -13.32 -2.35 -13.90
CA PHE A 166 -14.42 -1.41 -13.79
C PHE A 166 -14.18 -0.45 -12.64
N LEU A 167 -14.37 0.84 -12.92
CA LEU A 167 -14.16 1.89 -11.94
C LEU A 167 -15.49 2.26 -11.29
N VAL A 168 -15.44 2.53 -9.98
CA VAL A 168 -16.55 3.09 -9.22
C VAL A 168 -16.07 4.31 -8.42
N PRO A 169 -16.91 5.32 -8.19
CA PRO A 169 -16.59 6.39 -7.26
C PRO A 169 -16.27 5.84 -5.88
N ALA A 170 -15.29 6.43 -5.21
CA ALA A 170 -15.01 6.13 -3.80
C ALA A 170 -16.16 6.61 -2.89
N PRO A 171 -16.27 6.05 -1.67
CA PRO A 171 -17.32 6.46 -0.71
C PRO A 171 -16.96 7.81 -0.08
N ASP A 172 -17.25 8.90 -0.75
CA ASP A 172 -16.91 10.26 -0.35
C ASP A 172 -17.75 10.71 0.86
N THR A 173 -17.16 10.62 2.04
CA THR A 173 -17.76 11.03 3.32
C THR A 173 -17.75 12.55 3.55
N TYR A 174 -17.16 13.34 2.67
CA TYR A 174 -17.15 14.80 2.75
C TYR A 174 -18.30 15.45 1.97
N ARG A 175 -18.80 14.78 0.90
CA ARG A 175 -19.80 15.33 -0.02
C ARG A 175 -21.09 14.53 -0.04
N THR A 176 -21.16 13.45 0.72
CA THR A 176 -22.32 12.56 0.80
C THR A 176 -22.76 12.49 2.26
N GLU A 177 -24.06 12.54 2.50
CA GLU A 177 -24.63 12.38 3.85
C GLU A 177 -24.25 10.98 4.40
N PRO A 178 -23.88 10.87 5.68
CA PRO A 178 -23.35 9.63 6.26
C PRO A 178 -24.22 8.39 5.98
N GLU A 179 -25.53 8.55 6.04
CA GLU A 179 -26.51 7.47 5.84
C GLU A 179 -26.56 7.00 4.38
N GLU A 180 -26.15 7.84 3.43
CA GLU A 180 -26.18 7.55 2.00
C GLU A 180 -24.87 6.97 1.47
N VAL A 181 -23.73 7.16 2.16
CA VAL A 181 -22.41 6.75 1.70
C VAL A 181 -22.35 5.26 1.36
N GLY A 182 -22.75 4.42 2.30
CA GLY A 182 -22.75 2.96 2.13
C GLY A 182 -23.72 2.48 1.03
N PRO A 183 -25.00 2.86 1.10
CA PRO A 183 -25.98 2.53 0.07
C PRO A 183 -25.56 2.97 -1.34
N LEU A 184 -25.04 4.18 -1.50
CA LEU A 184 -24.58 4.71 -2.78
C LEU A 184 -23.37 3.93 -3.32
N PHE A 185 -22.37 3.66 -2.49
CA PHE A 185 -21.20 2.87 -2.88
C PHE A 185 -21.62 1.46 -3.31
N ALA A 186 -22.47 0.80 -2.52
CA ALA A 186 -23.01 -0.51 -2.87
C ALA A 186 -23.80 -0.50 -4.18
N ALA A 187 -24.59 0.56 -4.44
CA ALA A 187 -25.31 0.72 -5.70
C ALA A 187 -24.36 0.84 -6.90
N ASN A 188 -23.28 1.61 -6.77
CA ASN A 188 -22.25 1.75 -7.81
C ASN A 188 -21.57 0.42 -8.09
N VAL A 189 -21.20 -0.36 -7.06
CA VAL A 189 -20.63 -1.70 -7.21
C VAL A 189 -21.61 -2.63 -7.94
N ARG A 190 -22.89 -2.67 -7.55
CA ARG A 190 -23.93 -3.48 -8.23
C ARG A 190 -24.09 -3.08 -9.69
N LYS A 191 -24.05 -1.78 -10.00
CA LYS A 191 -24.10 -1.25 -11.38
C LYS A 191 -22.90 -1.77 -12.19
N ALA A 192 -21.71 -1.74 -11.63
CA ALA A 192 -20.49 -2.26 -12.27
C ALA A 192 -20.60 -3.77 -12.53
N ILE A 193 -21.06 -4.56 -11.56
CA ILE A 193 -21.30 -6.02 -11.72
C ILE A 193 -22.32 -6.26 -12.85
N SER A 194 -23.38 -5.48 -12.91
CA SER A 194 -24.40 -5.59 -13.96
C SER A 194 -23.85 -5.26 -15.35
N ALA A 195 -22.95 -4.25 -15.43
CA ALA A 195 -22.25 -3.90 -16.67
C ALA A 195 -21.27 -5.01 -17.12
N MET A 196 -20.55 -5.64 -16.19
CA MET A 196 -19.73 -6.82 -16.46
C MET A 196 -20.56 -7.96 -17.06
N LYS A 197 -21.72 -8.26 -16.44
CA LYS A 197 -22.63 -9.32 -16.91
C LYS A 197 -23.10 -9.08 -18.36
N LYS A 198 -23.44 -7.84 -18.70
CA LYS A 198 -23.80 -7.47 -20.08
C LYS A 198 -22.67 -7.71 -21.08
N LYS A 199 -21.42 -7.53 -20.65
CA LYS A 199 -20.22 -7.78 -21.46
C LYS A 199 -19.73 -9.23 -21.41
N LYS A 200 -20.45 -10.12 -20.73
CA LYS A 200 -20.06 -11.53 -20.50
C LYS A 200 -18.73 -11.67 -19.74
N ILE A 201 -18.36 -10.67 -18.93
CA ILE A 201 -17.21 -10.69 -18.07
C ILE A 201 -17.67 -11.20 -16.68
N ARG A 202 -17.08 -12.32 -16.23
CA ARG A 202 -17.37 -12.88 -14.91
C ARG A 202 -16.65 -12.09 -13.84
N PHE A 203 -17.38 -11.67 -12.81
CA PHE A 203 -16.85 -10.95 -11.66
C PHE A 203 -15.89 -11.82 -10.85
N ALA A 204 -14.71 -11.31 -10.53
CA ALA A 204 -13.68 -11.95 -9.72
C ALA A 204 -13.55 -11.33 -8.33
N GLY A 205 -13.68 -10.00 -8.22
CA GLY A 205 -13.58 -9.33 -6.93
C GLY A 205 -13.65 -7.82 -6.99
N LEU A 206 -13.92 -7.21 -5.84
CA LEU A 206 -13.71 -5.80 -5.54
C LEU A 206 -12.37 -5.66 -4.79
N VAL A 207 -11.51 -4.74 -5.23
CA VAL A 207 -10.26 -4.42 -4.55
C VAL A 207 -10.30 -2.97 -4.08
N ALA A 208 -10.19 -2.78 -2.77
CA ALA A 208 -10.15 -1.48 -2.13
C ALA A 208 -9.24 -1.53 -0.90
N ASP A 209 -8.63 -0.42 -0.53
CA ASP A 209 -8.02 -0.29 0.78
C ASP A 209 -9.04 0.14 1.83
N SER A 210 -8.76 -0.15 3.10
CA SER A 210 -9.71 0.03 4.21
C SER A 210 -10.09 1.49 4.52
N ILE A 211 -9.35 2.46 3.98
CA ILE A 211 -9.59 3.89 4.20
C ILE A 211 -9.62 4.70 2.91
N PHE A 212 -9.56 4.04 1.74
CA PHE A 212 -9.56 4.69 0.42
C PHE A 212 -8.53 5.80 0.32
N SER A 213 -7.28 5.48 0.73
CA SER A 213 -6.23 6.47 0.96
C SER A 213 -5.87 7.27 -0.29
N SER A 214 -5.83 6.64 -1.45
CA SER A 214 -5.54 7.30 -2.73
C SER A 214 -6.70 8.12 -3.28
N ASP A 215 -7.93 7.82 -2.86
CA ASP A 215 -9.14 8.51 -3.30
C ASP A 215 -9.43 9.78 -2.50
N GLY A 216 -8.91 9.90 -1.24
CA GLY A 216 -9.13 11.08 -0.43
C GLY A 216 -9.11 10.83 1.08
N ILE A 217 -8.86 9.59 1.52
CA ILE A 217 -8.91 9.15 2.92
C ILE A 217 -10.35 9.20 3.44
N TYR A 218 -11.10 8.17 3.15
CA TYR A 218 -12.50 7.99 3.58
C TYR A 218 -12.60 6.78 4.51
N PRO A 219 -12.44 6.94 5.84
CA PRO A 219 -12.43 5.81 6.77
C PRO A 219 -13.80 5.10 6.89
N GLY A 220 -14.85 5.77 6.47
CA GLY A 220 -16.22 5.26 6.61
C GLY A 220 -16.72 5.24 8.05
N GLU A 221 -18.02 5.06 8.22
CA GLU A 221 -18.64 4.81 9.52
C GLU A 221 -18.47 3.34 9.92
N PRO A 222 -18.51 3.00 11.21
CA PRO A 222 -18.48 1.60 11.66
C PRO A 222 -19.56 0.77 10.96
N GLY A 223 -19.16 -0.36 10.38
CA GLY A 223 -20.05 -1.24 9.64
C GLY A 223 -20.26 -0.88 8.15
N PHE A 224 -19.61 0.18 7.65
CA PHE A 224 -19.70 0.60 6.25
C PHE A 224 -19.34 -0.52 5.25
N MET A 225 -18.38 -1.39 5.59
CA MET A 225 -17.93 -2.52 4.77
C MET A 225 -18.62 -3.85 5.14
N ALA A 226 -19.59 -3.85 6.05
CA ALA A 226 -20.31 -5.04 6.52
C ALA A 226 -21.37 -5.54 5.54
#